data_53c18bf33d699aaf6b01b464f5252d82
#
_entry.id   53c18bf33d699aaf6b01b464f5252d82
#
_cell.length_a   1.000
_cell.length_b   1.000
_cell.length_c   1.000
_cell.angle_alpha   90.00
_cell.angle_beta   90.00
_cell.angle_gamma   90.00
#
_symmetry.space_group_name_H-M   'P 1'
#
loop_
_entity.id
_entity.type
_entity.pdbx_description
1 polymer ?
#
loop_
_entity_poly.entity_id
_entity_poly.type
_entity_poly.pdbx_seq_one_letter_code
_entity_poly.pdbx_strand_id
1 'polypeptide(L)'
;ARSLQEVVVIGYGSVKKQNLTSAVEQVKADVFEDRPIYNLEQGLQGNAAGVNVVQPSGKPGSGLEVRIRGINSINSSTRPLYVIDGIQTYDISSINPDDVVDMVVLKDASSTAIYGVNGSSGVIIVTTKKAKKNKTTFGFNAYAGFSKVADNIDVLNLDQYKTLLNEINPGYLATANSEKYAGINTNWRNEVFQTGIDQNYNVNYGFGEENFRIYSSFGYQGIEGIIKPARNNRFSSRVNFDADIAKWLKVNGA
;
A
#
# COMPACT_ATOMS: atom_id res chain seq x y z
N ALA A 1 -1.06 -36.68 8.36
CA ALA A 1 -0.98 -35.28 7.99
C ALA A 1 -1.77 -35.09 6.68
N ARG A 2 -2.93 -34.45 6.73
CA ARG A 2 -3.65 -34.00 5.52
C ARG A 2 -2.91 -32.77 5.00
N SER A 3 -2.18 -32.91 3.90
CA SER A 3 -1.69 -31.77 3.15
C SER A 3 -2.90 -30.98 2.67
N LEU A 4 -3.11 -29.79 3.18
CA LEU A 4 -4.07 -28.84 2.61
C LEU A 4 -3.59 -28.57 1.18
N GLN A 5 -4.36 -29.00 0.19
CA GLN A 5 -4.07 -28.73 -1.20
C GLN A 5 -4.25 -27.23 -1.42
N GLU A 6 -3.15 -26.52 -1.52
CA GLU A 6 -3.12 -25.09 -1.77
C GLU A 6 -3.67 -24.82 -3.17
N VAL A 7 -4.78 -24.08 -3.24
CA VAL A 7 -5.46 -23.71 -4.48
C VAL A 7 -5.15 -22.27 -4.77
N VAL A 8 -4.65 -21.99 -5.97
CA VAL A 8 -4.34 -20.65 -6.42
C VAL A 8 -5.38 -20.23 -7.45
N VAL A 9 -5.93 -19.03 -7.30
CA VAL A 9 -6.84 -18.43 -8.29
C VAL A 9 -6.01 -17.89 -9.44
N ILE A 10 -6.30 -18.34 -10.66
CA ILE A 10 -5.64 -17.85 -11.89
C ILE A 10 -6.73 -17.47 -12.89
N GLY A 11 -6.80 -16.18 -13.23
CA GLY A 11 -7.75 -15.69 -14.21
C GLY A 11 -9.19 -15.99 -13.84
N TYR A 12 -9.88 -16.73 -14.69
CA TYR A 12 -11.29 -17.09 -14.50
C TYR A 12 -11.50 -18.44 -13.77
N GLY A 13 -10.44 -19.02 -13.18
CA GLY A 13 -10.50 -20.31 -12.52
C GLY A 13 -9.54 -20.47 -11.36
N SER A 14 -9.72 -21.53 -10.59
CA SER A 14 -8.80 -21.91 -9.53
C SER A 14 -8.07 -23.21 -9.92
N VAL A 15 -6.75 -23.22 -9.80
CA VAL A 15 -5.89 -24.36 -10.11
C VAL A 15 -5.08 -24.74 -8.86
N LYS A 16 -4.86 -26.02 -8.65
CA LYS A 16 -3.98 -26.47 -7.57
C LYS A 16 -2.55 -26.00 -7.85
N LYS A 17 -1.88 -25.44 -6.85
CA LYS A 17 -0.50 -24.93 -6.97
C LYS A 17 0.47 -25.97 -7.55
N GLN A 18 0.26 -27.25 -7.24
CA GLN A 18 1.06 -28.35 -7.78
C GLN A 18 0.92 -28.57 -9.31
N ASN A 19 -0.16 -28.08 -9.91
CA ASN A 19 -0.42 -28.22 -11.34
C ASN A 19 0.03 -26.98 -12.14
N LEU A 20 0.63 -25.99 -11.45
CA LEU A 20 1.17 -24.79 -12.10
C LEU A 20 2.59 -25.07 -12.56
N THR A 21 2.77 -25.16 -13.88
CA THR A 21 4.09 -25.27 -14.53
C THR A 21 4.81 -23.91 -14.65
N SER A 22 4.12 -22.82 -14.33
CA SER A 22 4.63 -21.45 -14.43
C SER A 22 5.12 -20.91 -13.06
N ALA A 23 6.08 -19.97 -13.09
CA ALA A 23 6.59 -19.29 -11.88
C ALA A 23 5.52 -18.36 -11.32
N VAL A 24 4.76 -18.85 -10.35
CA VAL A 24 3.72 -18.11 -9.62
C VAL A 24 4.18 -17.91 -8.18
N GLU A 25 4.15 -16.68 -7.72
CA GLU A 25 4.46 -16.31 -6.33
C GLU A 25 3.18 -15.90 -5.62
N GLN A 26 2.96 -16.41 -4.42
CA GLN A 26 1.79 -16.09 -3.62
C GLN A 26 2.23 -15.42 -2.32
N VAL A 27 1.65 -14.26 -2.03
CA VAL A 27 1.83 -13.51 -0.79
C VAL A 27 0.50 -13.55 -0.04
N LYS A 28 0.50 -14.16 1.13
CA LYS A 28 -0.70 -14.38 1.96
C LYS A 28 -0.96 -13.22 2.90
N ALA A 29 -2.17 -13.18 3.45
CA ALA A 29 -2.64 -12.15 4.38
C ALA A 29 -1.79 -12.00 5.65
N ASP A 30 -1.12 -13.07 6.12
CA ASP A 30 -0.23 -13.05 7.28
C ASP A 30 0.89 -11.99 7.17
N VAL A 31 1.33 -11.72 5.94
CA VAL A 31 2.31 -10.64 5.67
C VAL A 31 1.75 -9.26 6.00
N PHE A 32 0.42 -9.10 5.95
CA PHE A 32 -0.28 -7.83 6.20
C PHE A 32 -0.70 -7.67 7.67
N GLU A 33 -0.83 -8.77 8.42
CA GLU A 33 -1.36 -8.76 9.79
C GLU A 33 -0.31 -8.26 10.81
N ASP A 34 0.98 -8.54 10.60
CA ASP A 34 2.04 -8.26 11.57
C ASP A 34 2.74 -6.90 11.40
N ARG A 35 2.39 -6.15 10.37
CA ARG A 35 3.03 -4.86 10.05
C ARG A 35 2.02 -3.81 9.64
N PRO A 36 2.19 -2.54 10.06
CA PRO A 36 1.39 -1.46 9.50
C PRO A 36 1.74 -1.27 8.02
N ILE A 37 0.86 -1.72 7.13
CA ILE A 37 0.99 -1.57 5.68
C ILE A 37 0.01 -0.50 5.23
N TYR A 38 0.54 0.54 4.59
CA TYR A 38 -0.27 1.66 4.11
C TYR A 38 -0.79 1.44 2.69
N ASN A 39 0.00 0.74 1.88
CA ASN A 39 -0.32 0.41 0.50
C ASN A 39 -0.11 -1.08 0.26
N LEU A 40 -0.96 -1.67 -0.55
CA LEU A 40 -0.94 -3.10 -0.85
C LEU A 40 0.40 -3.55 -1.47
N GLU A 41 1.00 -2.67 -2.27
CA GLU A 41 2.28 -2.93 -2.93
C GLU A 41 3.43 -3.15 -1.94
N GLN A 42 3.35 -2.55 -0.73
CA GLN A 42 4.35 -2.78 0.33
C GLN A 42 4.41 -4.24 0.76
N GLY A 43 3.27 -4.94 0.71
CA GLY A 43 3.21 -6.37 1.01
C GLY A 43 3.99 -7.25 0.03
N LEU A 44 4.23 -6.77 -1.18
CA LEU A 44 5.06 -7.47 -2.18
C LEU A 44 6.54 -7.30 -1.94
N GLN A 45 6.94 -6.21 -1.26
CA GLN A 45 8.35 -5.87 -1.04
C GLN A 45 9.03 -6.91 -0.15
N GLY A 46 10.03 -7.60 -0.72
CA GLY A 46 10.76 -8.66 -0.02
C GLY A 46 10.02 -10.00 0.06
N ASN A 47 8.73 -10.07 -0.28
CA ASN A 47 7.91 -11.28 -0.19
C ASN A 47 7.62 -11.91 -1.56
N ALA A 48 7.88 -11.22 -2.66
CA ALA A 48 7.70 -11.73 -4.01
C ALA A 48 9.00 -11.67 -4.80
N ALA A 49 9.60 -12.81 -5.11
CA ALA A 49 10.85 -12.89 -5.86
C ALA A 49 10.68 -12.31 -7.28
N GLY A 50 11.61 -11.46 -7.74
CA GLY A 50 11.57 -10.81 -9.04
C GLY A 50 10.56 -9.66 -9.16
N VAL A 51 9.98 -9.22 -8.04
CA VAL A 51 9.17 -8.01 -7.93
C VAL A 51 10.00 -6.93 -7.26
N ASN A 52 10.15 -5.80 -7.94
CA ASN A 52 10.81 -4.62 -7.38
C ASN A 52 9.73 -3.58 -7.02
N VAL A 53 9.72 -3.17 -5.76
CA VAL A 53 8.82 -2.14 -5.25
C VAL A 53 9.66 -0.96 -4.80
N VAL A 54 9.44 0.19 -5.43
CA VAL A 54 10.16 1.44 -5.15
C VAL A 54 9.19 2.49 -4.66
N GLN A 55 9.57 3.18 -3.60
CA GLN A 55 8.85 4.35 -3.11
C GLN A 55 9.51 5.62 -3.67
N PRO A 56 8.92 6.26 -4.69
CA PRO A 56 9.55 7.43 -5.34
C PRO A 56 9.47 8.69 -4.47
N SER A 57 8.62 8.72 -3.47
CA SER A 57 8.40 9.87 -2.60
C SER A 57 8.10 9.46 -1.17
N GLY A 58 8.62 10.21 -0.20
CA GLY A 58 8.25 10.08 1.22
C GLY A 58 6.95 10.80 1.60
N LYS A 59 6.22 11.37 0.63
CA LYS A 59 4.96 12.07 0.90
C LYS A 59 3.88 11.05 1.29
N PRO A 60 3.14 11.29 2.39
CA PRO A 60 1.99 10.46 2.75
C PRO A 60 1.01 10.29 1.60
N GLY A 61 0.56 9.06 1.35
CA GLY A 61 -0.39 8.74 0.27
C GLY A 61 0.21 8.69 -1.13
N SER A 62 1.53 8.88 -1.29
CA SER A 62 2.18 8.62 -2.59
C SER A 62 2.12 7.14 -2.92
N GLY A 63 1.75 6.83 -4.17
CA GLY A 63 1.78 5.45 -4.68
C GLY A 63 3.20 4.89 -4.74
N LEU A 64 3.27 3.58 -4.77
CA LEU A 64 4.51 2.84 -4.98
C LEU A 64 4.63 2.44 -6.46
N GLU A 65 5.85 2.36 -6.96
CA GLU A 65 6.11 1.80 -8.26
C GLU A 65 6.46 0.32 -8.13
N VAL A 66 5.65 -0.52 -8.75
CA VAL A 66 5.87 -1.96 -8.82
C VAL A 66 6.34 -2.32 -10.22
N ARG A 67 7.41 -3.11 -10.30
CA ARG A 67 7.95 -3.64 -11.55
C ARG A 67 8.22 -5.13 -11.40
N ILE A 68 7.79 -5.91 -12.38
CA ILE A 68 8.01 -7.35 -12.43
C ILE A 68 9.07 -7.65 -13.50
N ARG A 69 10.17 -8.30 -13.08
CA ARG A 69 11.30 -8.66 -13.97
C ARG A 69 11.97 -7.49 -14.69
N GLY A 70 11.84 -6.26 -14.15
CA GLY A 70 12.51 -5.09 -14.69
C GLY A 70 11.72 -4.30 -15.73
N ILE A 71 12.41 -3.56 -16.59
CA ILE A 71 11.82 -2.70 -17.62
C ILE A 71 11.74 -3.49 -18.91
N ASN A 72 10.54 -3.74 -19.41
CA ASN A 72 10.27 -4.52 -20.64
C ASN A 72 9.91 -3.64 -21.83
N SER A 73 9.73 -2.34 -21.64
CA SER A 73 9.40 -1.41 -22.74
C SER A 73 10.05 -0.06 -22.51
N ILE A 74 10.50 0.56 -23.59
CA ILE A 74 11.06 1.92 -23.58
C ILE A 74 9.94 2.97 -23.73
N ASN A 75 8.88 2.65 -24.47
CA ASN A 75 7.83 3.59 -24.84
C ASN A 75 6.46 3.29 -24.20
N SER A 76 6.35 2.23 -23.41
CA SER A 76 5.09 1.83 -22.77
C SER A 76 5.24 1.76 -21.25
N SER A 77 4.11 1.84 -20.55
CA SER A 77 4.07 1.66 -19.09
C SER A 77 4.61 0.28 -18.71
N THR A 78 5.51 0.23 -17.75
CA THR A 78 6.07 -1.00 -17.16
C THR A 78 5.35 -1.42 -15.89
N ARG A 79 4.20 -0.79 -15.58
CA ARG A 79 3.37 -1.15 -14.44
C ARG A 79 2.67 -2.47 -14.69
N PRO A 80 2.59 -3.36 -13.69
CA PRO A 80 1.81 -4.58 -13.79
C PRO A 80 0.32 -4.28 -13.89
N LEU A 81 -0.42 -5.21 -14.49
CA LEU A 81 -1.88 -5.21 -14.44
C LEU A 81 -2.32 -5.80 -13.10
N TYR A 82 -3.22 -5.13 -12.40
CA TYR A 82 -3.89 -5.69 -11.22
C TYR A 82 -5.23 -6.29 -11.60
N VAL A 83 -5.56 -7.43 -11.01
CA VAL A 83 -6.84 -8.11 -11.19
C VAL A 83 -7.44 -8.35 -9.81
N ILE A 84 -8.41 -7.53 -9.43
CA ILE A 84 -9.04 -7.56 -8.11
C ILE A 84 -10.38 -8.28 -8.22
N ASP A 85 -10.48 -9.47 -7.63
CA ASP A 85 -11.67 -10.34 -7.70
C ASP A 85 -12.19 -10.54 -9.14
N GLY A 86 -11.27 -10.53 -10.13
CA GLY A 86 -11.58 -10.70 -11.56
C GLY A 86 -11.69 -9.39 -12.35
N ILE A 87 -11.69 -8.23 -11.71
CA ILE A 87 -11.78 -6.92 -12.36
C ILE A 87 -10.37 -6.39 -12.64
N GLN A 88 -10.08 -6.03 -13.88
CA GLN A 88 -8.79 -5.48 -14.30
C GLN A 88 -8.70 -3.99 -13.98
N THR A 89 -7.58 -3.56 -13.39
CA THR A 89 -7.27 -2.16 -13.08
C THR A 89 -5.75 -1.93 -13.08
N TYR A 90 -5.33 -0.68 -13.21
CA TYR A 90 -3.93 -0.25 -13.01
C TYR A 90 -3.74 0.53 -11.70
N ASP A 91 -4.81 0.73 -10.95
CA ASP A 91 -4.80 1.44 -9.67
C ASP A 91 -5.40 0.57 -8.57
N ILE A 92 -4.63 0.35 -7.51
CA ILE A 92 -5.06 -0.39 -6.32
C ILE A 92 -5.07 0.47 -5.06
N SER A 93 -4.89 1.77 -5.21
CA SER A 93 -4.85 2.71 -4.08
C SER A 93 -6.14 2.75 -3.26
N SER A 94 -7.26 2.36 -3.87
CA SER A 94 -8.57 2.27 -3.21
C SER A 94 -8.74 1.03 -2.32
N ILE A 95 -7.90 0.00 -2.49
CA ILE A 95 -8.04 -1.25 -1.75
C ILE A 95 -7.40 -1.12 -0.36
N ASN A 96 -8.18 -1.46 0.65
CA ASN A 96 -7.65 -1.57 2.01
C ASN A 96 -6.85 -2.89 2.14
N PRO A 97 -5.58 -2.85 2.58
CA PRO A 97 -4.81 -4.06 2.85
C PRO A 97 -5.50 -5.05 3.81
N ASP A 98 -6.24 -4.54 4.78
CA ASP A 98 -7.01 -5.36 5.73
C ASP A 98 -8.11 -6.21 5.07
N ASP A 99 -8.55 -5.87 3.86
CA ASP A 99 -9.57 -6.63 3.12
C ASP A 99 -8.98 -7.71 2.20
N VAL A 100 -7.65 -7.83 2.12
CA VAL A 100 -6.99 -8.78 1.22
C VAL A 100 -6.76 -10.11 1.91
N VAL A 101 -6.99 -11.20 1.18
CA VAL A 101 -6.69 -12.59 1.59
C VAL A 101 -5.33 -13.01 1.10
N ASP A 102 -5.09 -12.78 -0.20
CA ASP A 102 -3.81 -13.09 -0.83
C ASP A 102 -3.56 -12.23 -2.07
N MET A 103 -2.31 -12.21 -2.47
CA MET A 103 -1.88 -11.66 -3.76
C MET A 103 -1.06 -12.71 -4.50
N VAL A 104 -1.39 -12.92 -5.77
CA VAL A 104 -0.69 -13.87 -6.65
C VAL A 104 -0.03 -13.10 -7.76
N VAL A 105 1.29 -13.26 -7.90
CA VAL A 105 2.08 -12.59 -8.95
C VAL A 105 2.36 -13.55 -10.08
N LEU A 106 1.83 -13.24 -11.27
CA LEU A 106 2.09 -13.95 -12.51
C LEU A 106 3.21 -13.25 -13.27
N LYS A 107 4.33 -13.95 -13.43
CA LYS A 107 5.56 -13.37 -14.00
C LYS A 107 5.83 -13.85 -15.42
N ASP A 108 5.33 -15.02 -15.78
CA ASP A 108 5.63 -15.67 -17.05
C ASP A 108 4.57 -15.37 -18.11
N ALA A 109 5.01 -15.26 -19.38
CA ALA A 109 4.13 -15.01 -20.52
C ALA A 109 3.02 -16.06 -20.64
N SER A 110 3.30 -17.33 -20.31
CA SER A 110 2.30 -18.41 -20.33
C SER A 110 1.16 -18.18 -19.34
N SER A 111 1.46 -17.68 -18.14
CA SER A 111 0.47 -17.39 -17.11
C SER A 111 -0.28 -16.08 -17.32
N THR A 112 0.35 -15.10 -18.00
CA THR A 112 -0.25 -13.79 -18.28
C THR A 112 -0.98 -13.72 -19.62
N ALA A 113 -0.85 -14.75 -20.48
CA ALA A 113 -1.42 -14.77 -21.83
C ALA A 113 -2.95 -14.53 -21.86
N ILE A 114 -3.68 -14.99 -20.85
CA ILE A 114 -5.14 -14.79 -20.74
C ILE A 114 -5.55 -13.32 -20.60
N TYR A 115 -4.62 -12.46 -20.16
CA TYR A 115 -4.83 -11.01 -20.01
C TYR A 115 -4.38 -10.21 -21.24
N GLY A 116 -3.88 -10.91 -22.27
CA GLY A 116 -3.44 -10.30 -23.52
C GLY A 116 -2.32 -9.29 -23.34
N VAL A 117 -2.34 -8.22 -24.12
CA VAL A 117 -1.32 -7.17 -24.12
C VAL A 117 -1.21 -6.47 -22.77
N ASN A 118 -2.32 -6.31 -22.06
CA ASN A 118 -2.36 -5.67 -20.74
C ASN A 118 -1.53 -6.43 -19.68
N GLY A 119 -1.36 -7.75 -19.85
CA GLY A 119 -0.55 -8.58 -18.98
C GLY A 119 0.94 -8.63 -19.31
N SER A 120 1.41 -7.91 -20.33
CA SER A 120 2.80 -7.98 -20.83
C SER A 120 3.85 -7.58 -19.78
N SER A 121 3.54 -6.67 -18.87
CA SER A 121 4.41 -6.25 -17.77
C SER A 121 4.24 -7.08 -16.48
N GLY A 122 3.52 -8.22 -16.57
CA GLY A 122 3.13 -9.06 -15.47
C GLY A 122 1.75 -8.73 -14.93
N VAL A 123 1.18 -9.66 -14.15
CA VAL A 123 -0.15 -9.53 -13.57
C VAL A 123 -0.09 -9.83 -12.08
N ILE A 124 -0.76 -9.02 -11.28
CA ILE A 124 -0.94 -9.23 -9.84
C ILE A 124 -2.43 -9.45 -9.59
N ILE A 125 -2.77 -10.67 -9.20
CA ILE A 125 -4.14 -11.03 -8.82
C ILE A 125 -4.29 -10.77 -7.34
N VAL A 126 -5.32 -10.01 -6.97
CA VAL A 126 -5.66 -9.69 -5.60
C VAL A 126 -6.99 -10.35 -5.26
N THR A 127 -6.99 -11.21 -4.25
CA THR A 127 -8.20 -11.84 -3.73
C THR A 127 -8.63 -11.15 -2.45
N THR A 128 -9.86 -10.68 -2.40
CA THR A 128 -10.39 -10.00 -1.21
C THR A 128 -11.19 -10.94 -0.31
N LYS A 129 -11.40 -10.52 0.93
CA LYS A 129 -12.17 -11.25 1.94
C LYS A 129 -13.62 -11.40 1.51
N LYS A 130 -14.15 -12.60 1.70
CA LYS A 130 -15.55 -12.95 1.47
C LYS A 130 -16.14 -13.63 2.71
N ALA A 131 -17.45 -13.52 2.89
CA ALA A 131 -18.12 -14.23 3.96
C ALA A 131 -18.08 -15.73 3.74
N LYS A 132 -17.91 -16.50 4.83
CA LYS A 132 -17.92 -17.97 4.81
C LYS A 132 -19.35 -18.47 4.97
N LYS A 133 -19.66 -19.60 4.31
CA LYS A 133 -20.96 -20.27 4.45
C LYS A 133 -21.25 -20.62 5.91
N ASN A 134 -22.50 -20.44 6.32
CA ASN A 134 -23.01 -20.78 7.65
C ASN A 134 -22.18 -20.20 8.79
N LYS A 135 -21.64 -18.98 8.60
CA LYS A 135 -20.81 -18.32 9.60
C LYS A 135 -21.02 -16.82 9.57
N THR A 136 -21.28 -16.26 10.75
CA THR A 136 -21.20 -14.82 10.99
C THR A 136 -19.84 -14.49 11.59
N THR A 137 -19.22 -13.43 11.09
CA THR A 137 -17.92 -12.93 11.57
C THR A 137 -17.99 -11.42 11.78
N PHE A 138 -17.41 -10.98 12.86
CA PHE A 138 -17.18 -9.55 13.10
C PHE A 138 -15.70 -9.37 13.44
N GLY A 139 -15.07 -8.36 12.84
CA GLY A 139 -13.68 -8.02 13.11
C GLY A 139 -13.53 -6.52 13.28
N PHE A 140 -12.64 -6.14 14.19
CA PHE A 140 -12.19 -4.77 14.38
C PHE A 140 -10.68 -4.77 14.53
N ASN A 141 -10.01 -4.01 13.68
CA ASN A 141 -8.57 -3.76 13.76
C ASN A 141 -8.32 -2.27 13.95
N ALA A 142 -7.42 -1.95 14.85
CA ALA A 142 -6.99 -0.57 15.05
C ALA A 142 -5.51 -0.54 15.41
N TYR A 143 -4.77 0.39 14.83
CA TYR A 143 -3.42 0.70 15.28
C TYR A 143 -3.16 2.21 15.22
N ALA A 144 -2.21 2.66 16.04
CA ALA A 144 -1.66 4.01 16.00
C ALA A 144 -0.13 3.93 16.10
N GLY A 145 0.56 4.71 15.28
CA GLY A 145 2.01 4.80 15.25
C GLY A 145 2.49 6.24 15.29
N PHE A 146 3.74 6.44 15.70
CA PHE A 146 4.38 7.74 15.73
C PHE A 146 5.67 7.70 14.92
N SER A 147 5.80 8.63 13.99
CA SER A 147 6.96 8.77 13.13
C SER A 147 7.73 10.05 13.47
N LYS A 148 9.04 9.91 13.67
CA LYS A 148 9.93 11.06 13.93
C LYS A 148 11.12 11.03 12.99
N VAL A 149 11.75 12.17 12.81
CA VAL A 149 13.04 12.25 12.11
C VAL A 149 14.06 11.42 12.89
N ALA A 150 14.66 10.43 12.21
CA ALA A 150 15.58 9.48 12.85
C ALA A 150 16.92 10.13 13.18
N ASP A 151 17.42 11.00 12.29
CA ASP A 151 18.72 11.65 12.47
C ASP A 151 18.56 13.16 12.49
N ASN A 152 19.20 13.78 13.47
CA ASN A 152 19.07 15.19 13.79
C ASN A 152 20.40 15.90 13.53
N ILE A 153 20.58 16.42 12.30
CA ILE A 153 21.74 17.29 12.02
C ILE A 153 21.50 18.62 12.74
N ASP A 154 22.38 18.97 13.66
CA ASP A 154 22.34 20.23 14.35
C ASP A 154 22.62 21.38 13.38
N VAL A 155 21.80 22.42 13.42
CA VAL A 155 21.97 23.63 12.64
C VAL A 155 22.42 24.76 13.56
N LEU A 156 23.22 25.67 13.02
CA LEU A 156 23.70 26.81 13.78
C LEU A 156 22.51 27.66 14.22
N ASN A 157 22.56 28.15 15.47
CA ASN A 157 21.67 29.18 15.94
C ASN A 157 22.17 30.55 15.42
N LEU A 158 21.37 31.61 15.65
CA LEU A 158 21.69 32.95 15.14
C LEU A 158 23.07 33.44 15.58
N ASP A 159 23.47 33.24 16.83
CA ASP A 159 24.72 33.75 17.37
C ASP A 159 25.93 32.96 16.82
N GLN A 160 25.81 31.64 16.71
CA GLN A 160 26.82 30.81 16.07
C GLN A 160 26.98 31.17 14.58
N TYR A 161 25.86 31.40 13.89
CA TYR A 161 25.88 31.81 12.50
C TYR A 161 26.55 33.19 12.30
N LYS A 162 26.24 34.16 13.19
CA LYS A 162 26.89 35.45 13.18
C LYS A 162 28.41 35.35 13.42
N THR A 163 28.82 34.53 14.37
CA THR A 163 30.22 34.27 14.64
C THR A 163 30.94 33.72 13.42
N LEU A 164 30.34 32.65 12.80
CA LEU A 164 30.90 32.07 11.59
C LEU A 164 30.99 33.08 10.43
N LEU A 165 29.94 33.84 10.21
CA LEU A 165 29.95 34.89 9.16
C LEU A 165 31.02 35.93 9.39
N ASN A 166 31.24 36.35 10.64
CA ASN A 166 32.25 37.35 10.98
C ASN A 166 33.69 36.82 10.80
N GLU A 167 33.89 35.50 10.99
CA GLU A 167 35.16 34.82 10.69
C GLU A 167 35.43 34.73 9.19
N ILE A 168 34.40 34.40 8.38
CA ILE A 168 34.53 34.21 6.93
C ILE A 168 34.62 35.57 6.20
N ASN A 169 33.82 36.54 6.60
CA ASN A 169 33.74 37.83 5.96
C ASN A 169 33.57 38.94 7.01
N PRO A 170 34.67 39.44 7.60
CA PRO A 170 34.64 40.52 8.57
C PRO A 170 33.95 41.77 7.99
N GLY A 171 32.96 42.30 8.71
CA GLY A 171 32.19 43.46 8.30
C GLY A 171 30.91 43.16 7.49
N TYR A 172 30.65 41.93 7.07
CA TYR A 172 29.41 41.57 6.38
C TYR A 172 28.14 41.90 7.20
N LEU A 173 28.20 41.66 8.49
CA LEU A 173 27.07 41.94 9.41
C LEU A 173 26.81 43.45 9.60
N ALA A 174 27.83 44.27 9.41
CA ALA A 174 27.68 45.72 9.47
C ALA A 174 26.95 46.30 8.24
N THR A 175 27.07 45.64 7.08
CA THR A 175 26.40 46.00 5.83
C THR A 175 25.06 45.32 5.64
N ALA A 176 24.88 44.14 6.23
CA ALA A 176 23.60 43.44 6.23
C ALA A 176 22.60 44.19 7.10
N ASN A 177 21.38 44.37 6.61
CA ASN A 177 20.30 45.12 7.25
C ASN A 177 19.86 44.42 8.57
N SER A 178 20.78 44.37 9.53
CA SER A 178 20.70 43.61 10.76
C SER A 178 19.59 44.09 11.70
N GLU A 179 19.22 45.37 11.62
CA GLU A 179 18.15 45.97 12.43
C GLU A 179 16.77 45.41 12.05
N LYS A 180 16.52 45.21 10.76
CA LYS A 180 15.25 44.67 10.27
C LYS A 180 14.96 43.25 10.78
N TYR A 181 16.00 42.49 11.05
CA TYR A 181 15.92 41.09 11.47
C TYR A 181 16.45 40.89 12.90
N ALA A 182 16.62 41.99 13.64
CA ALA A 182 17.08 41.91 15.03
C ALA A 182 16.12 41.08 15.88
N GLY A 183 16.69 40.11 16.59
CA GLY A 183 15.92 39.22 17.49
C GLY A 183 15.20 38.05 16.82
N ILE A 184 15.26 37.93 15.50
CA ILE A 184 14.67 36.75 14.81
C ILE A 184 15.69 35.61 14.85
N ASN A 185 15.37 34.59 15.62
CA ASN A 185 16.17 33.36 15.72
C ASN A 185 15.23 32.14 15.49
N THR A 186 14.80 32.00 14.25
CA THR A 186 13.85 30.92 13.88
C THR A 186 14.59 29.60 13.73
N ASN A 187 14.20 28.61 14.51
CA ASN A 187 14.62 27.24 14.27
C ASN A 187 13.76 26.63 13.15
N TRP A 188 14.21 26.76 11.92
CA TRP A 188 13.50 26.28 10.73
C TRP A 188 13.20 24.79 10.77
N ARG A 189 13.97 24.01 11.49
CA ARG A 189 13.70 22.57 11.66
C ARG A 189 12.42 22.32 12.46
N ASN A 190 12.22 23.05 13.55
CA ASN A 190 11.00 22.93 14.35
C ASN A 190 9.77 23.46 13.59
N GLU A 191 10.00 24.40 12.67
CA GLU A 191 8.93 24.87 11.79
C GLU A 191 8.56 23.87 10.71
N VAL A 192 9.54 23.15 10.16
CA VAL A 192 9.35 22.21 9.04
C VAL A 192 8.97 20.82 9.54
N PHE A 193 9.62 20.33 10.60
CA PHE A 193 9.41 18.97 11.09
C PHE A 193 8.38 18.91 12.22
N GLN A 194 7.69 17.79 12.27
CA GLN A 194 6.75 17.43 13.31
C GLN A 194 6.84 15.93 13.62
N THR A 195 6.24 15.51 14.72
CA THR A 195 5.95 14.09 14.93
C THR A 195 4.75 13.72 14.06
N GLY A 196 4.95 12.83 13.11
CA GLY A 196 3.87 12.26 12.31
C GLY A 196 3.06 11.28 13.15
N ILE A 197 1.77 11.21 12.88
CA ILE A 197 0.84 10.29 13.53
C ILE A 197 0.19 9.44 12.45
N ASP A 198 0.33 8.12 12.59
CA ASP A 198 -0.27 7.15 11.68
C ASP A 198 -1.39 6.44 12.42
N GLN A 199 -2.58 6.42 11.83
CA GLN A 199 -3.77 5.80 12.41
C GLN A 199 -4.47 4.94 11.37
N ASN A 200 -4.92 3.76 11.78
CA ASN A 200 -5.76 2.90 10.96
C ASN A 200 -6.87 2.30 11.82
N TYR A 201 -8.08 2.35 11.33
CA TYR A 201 -9.25 1.74 11.93
C TYR A 201 -10.00 0.99 10.85
N ASN A 202 -10.24 -0.29 11.07
CA ASN A 202 -10.98 -1.14 10.15
C ASN A 202 -12.04 -1.93 10.91
N VAL A 203 -13.27 -1.88 10.41
CA VAL A 203 -14.39 -2.70 10.89
C VAL A 203 -14.85 -3.57 9.73
N ASN A 204 -15.03 -4.84 9.99
CA ASN A 204 -15.57 -5.76 9.00
C ASN A 204 -16.67 -6.64 9.60
N TYR A 205 -17.64 -6.96 8.77
CA TYR A 205 -18.76 -7.83 9.08
C TYR A 205 -19.00 -8.80 7.95
N GLY A 206 -19.05 -10.07 8.27
CA GLY A 206 -19.37 -11.13 7.32
C GLY A 206 -20.56 -11.92 7.83
N PHE A 207 -21.58 -12.06 7.00
CA PHE A 207 -22.72 -12.90 7.25
C PHE A 207 -22.86 -13.92 6.12
N GLY A 208 -23.04 -15.20 6.45
CA GLY A 208 -23.20 -16.23 5.45
C GLY A 208 -24.16 -17.29 5.88
N GLU A 209 -25.11 -17.55 4.99
CA GLU A 209 -25.97 -18.73 4.97
C GLU A 209 -25.58 -19.65 3.82
N GLU A 210 -26.36 -20.72 3.60
CA GLU A 210 -26.06 -21.70 2.55
C GLU A 210 -26.13 -21.07 1.15
N ASN A 211 -27.15 -20.24 0.91
CA ASN A 211 -27.44 -19.67 -0.41
C ASN A 211 -27.14 -18.18 -0.53
N PHE A 212 -26.78 -17.52 0.58
CA PHE A 212 -26.50 -16.07 0.58
C PHE A 212 -25.34 -15.75 1.49
N ARG A 213 -24.41 -14.93 0.99
CA ARG A 213 -23.26 -14.45 1.76
C ARG A 213 -23.02 -13.00 1.45
N ILE A 214 -22.75 -12.23 2.48
CA ILE A 214 -22.38 -10.82 2.36
C ILE A 214 -21.20 -10.53 3.28
N TYR A 215 -20.21 -9.87 2.76
CA TYR A 215 -19.08 -9.29 3.51
C TYR A 215 -19.09 -7.79 3.29
N SER A 216 -18.98 -7.05 4.36
CA SER A 216 -18.82 -5.60 4.31
C SER A 216 -17.66 -5.17 5.20
N SER A 217 -16.90 -4.19 4.74
CA SER A 217 -15.85 -3.54 5.50
C SER A 217 -15.93 -2.03 5.38
N PHE A 218 -15.47 -1.36 6.40
CA PHE A 218 -15.29 0.08 6.44
C PHE A 218 -13.96 0.39 7.11
N GLY A 219 -13.10 1.14 6.42
CA GLY A 219 -11.77 1.51 6.88
C GLY A 219 -11.53 3.01 6.85
N TYR A 220 -10.82 3.50 7.85
CA TYR A 220 -10.22 4.82 7.88
C TYR A 220 -8.72 4.70 8.11
N GLN A 221 -7.94 5.38 7.29
CA GLN A 221 -6.49 5.50 7.43
C GLN A 221 -6.11 6.97 7.38
N GLY A 222 -5.44 7.44 8.43
CA GLY A 222 -4.87 8.78 8.51
C GLY A 222 -3.36 8.69 8.68
N ILE A 223 -2.61 9.36 7.82
CA ILE A 223 -1.15 9.41 7.86
C ILE A 223 -0.74 10.88 7.89
N GLU A 224 -0.08 11.29 8.97
CA GLU A 224 0.59 12.58 9.06
C GLU A 224 2.08 12.40 8.81
N GLY A 225 2.60 13.13 7.84
CA GLY A 225 4.03 13.12 7.54
C GLY A 225 4.86 13.85 8.59
N ILE A 226 6.14 13.52 8.64
CA ILE A 226 7.13 14.21 9.48
C ILE A 226 7.43 15.64 9.01
N ILE A 227 7.02 16.02 7.79
CA ILE A 227 7.16 17.36 7.22
C ILE A 227 5.78 18.01 7.17
N LYS A 228 5.64 19.20 7.78
CA LYS A 228 4.40 20.00 7.74
C LYS A 228 4.18 20.58 6.33
N PRO A 229 2.92 20.68 5.84
CA PRO A 229 1.66 20.14 6.37
C PRO A 229 1.25 18.82 5.71
N ALA A 230 2.21 17.92 5.44
CA ALA A 230 1.95 16.71 4.69
C ALA A 230 1.02 15.76 5.46
N ARG A 231 -0.16 15.51 4.91
CA ARG A 231 -1.12 14.53 5.45
C ARG A 231 -1.86 13.82 4.33
N ASN A 232 -2.30 12.61 4.62
CA ASN A 232 -3.20 11.83 3.77
C ASN A 232 -4.26 11.16 4.63
N ASN A 233 -5.53 11.34 4.27
CA ASN A 233 -6.65 10.64 4.89
C ASN A 233 -7.36 9.84 3.82
N ARG A 234 -7.57 8.54 4.07
CA ARG A 234 -8.27 7.64 3.16
C ARG A 234 -9.42 6.97 3.90
N PHE A 235 -10.59 7.03 3.29
CA PHE A 235 -11.75 6.24 3.66
C PHE A 235 -11.93 5.15 2.62
N SER A 236 -12.18 3.93 3.07
CA SER A 236 -12.46 2.79 2.19
C SER A 236 -13.73 2.10 2.66
N SER A 237 -14.54 1.68 1.71
CA SER A 237 -15.72 0.87 1.97
C SER A 237 -15.81 -0.21 0.90
N ARG A 238 -16.07 -1.43 1.30
CA ARG A 238 -16.21 -2.58 0.42
C ARG A 238 -17.43 -3.41 0.82
N VAL A 239 -18.15 -3.89 -0.19
CA VAL A 239 -19.24 -4.83 -0.02
C VAL A 239 -19.10 -5.92 -1.06
N ASN A 240 -18.89 -7.15 -0.60
CA ASN A 240 -18.87 -8.35 -1.45
C ASN A 240 -20.11 -9.19 -1.12
N PHE A 241 -20.83 -9.62 -2.14
CA PHE A 241 -21.95 -10.54 -1.94
C PHE A 241 -21.94 -11.68 -2.95
N ASP A 242 -22.40 -12.84 -2.50
CA ASP A 242 -22.64 -14.01 -3.33
C ASP A 242 -24.05 -14.53 -3.02
N ALA A 243 -24.86 -14.74 -4.03
CA ALA A 243 -26.22 -15.27 -3.90
C ALA A 243 -26.46 -16.42 -4.89
N ASP A 244 -26.77 -17.60 -4.36
CA ASP A 244 -27.21 -18.77 -5.13
C ASP A 244 -28.75 -18.73 -5.24
N ILE A 245 -29.27 -17.98 -6.23
CA ILE A 245 -30.73 -17.73 -6.38
C ILE A 245 -31.46 -18.99 -6.84
N ALA A 246 -30.83 -19.76 -7.72
CA ALA A 246 -31.32 -21.03 -8.21
C ALA A 246 -30.16 -21.95 -8.52
N LYS A 247 -30.41 -23.27 -8.70
CA LYS A 247 -29.38 -24.25 -9.06
C LYS A 247 -28.58 -23.84 -10.31
N TRP A 248 -29.18 -23.08 -11.20
CA TRP A 248 -28.60 -22.62 -12.45
C TRP A 248 -28.21 -21.13 -12.43
N LEU A 249 -28.57 -20.37 -11.39
CA LEU A 249 -28.34 -18.93 -11.32
C LEU A 249 -27.59 -18.55 -10.04
N LYS A 250 -26.36 -18.09 -10.22
CA LYS A 250 -25.53 -17.51 -9.18
C LYS A 250 -25.23 -16.06 -9.52
N VAL A 251 -25.37 -15.19 -8.54
CA VAL A 251 -25.08 -13.75 -8.66
C VAL A 251 -24.03 -13.40 -7.64
N ASN A 252 -22.97 -12.75 -8.08
CA ASN A 252 -21.90 -12.24 -7.24
C ASN A 252 -21.57 -10.80 -7.61
N GLY A 253 -21.13 -10.03 -6.61
CA GLY A 253 -20.69 -8.64 -6.79
C GLY A 253 -19.63 -8.26 -5.75
N ALA A 254 -18.79 -7.28 -6.12
CA ALA A 254 -17.73 -6.73 -5.28
C ALA A 254 -17.59 -5.23 -5.51
#